data_38789280027889c6b57c01def18ebf4c
#
_entry.id   38789280027889c6b57c01def18ebf4c
#
_cell.length_a   1.000
_cell.length_b   1.000
_cell.length_c   1.000
_cell.angle_alpha   90.00
_cell.angle_beta   90.00
_cell.angle_gamma   90.00
#
_symmetry.space_group_name_H-M   'P 1'
#
loop_
_entity.id
_entity.type
_entity.pdbx_description
1 polymer ?
#
loop_
_entity_poly.entity_id
_entity_poly.type
_entity_poly.pdbx_seq_one_letter_code
_entity_poly.pdbx_strand_id
1 'polypeptide(L)'
;MLLVNARITKKSFLRWKIAKKFAKKIFEKFDLCIASNKESEDFLKVLGSKNIKNYGNLKFSNIKTNIKKLDEDFLNKVKDRKVWCGASTHPSEEIICAETHLKIKKNYTNILTIIIPRHINRVKTIKQELIKFNLNVILSSELNNFDDSTDIILIDSYGESLKFYNISKYVFLGKSLIKSLEKDSGQNPIEPARLGCKILHGPYVSNFAETYDYLKKLGVAKKINNSNELGLSLVEELERDEPKNQEIAGKIENYGQNILNNVIIELKKYI
;
A
#
# COMPACT_ATOMS: atom_id res chain seq x y z
N MET A 1 31.48 3.31 -7.09
CA MET A 1 30.15 2.66 -7.33
C MET A 1 29.19 3.06 -6.21
N LEU A 2 27.94 3.46 -6.54
CA LEU A 2 26.97 3.98 -5.57
C LEU A 2 25.78 3.01 -5.46
N LEU A 3 25.35 2.73 -4.24
CA LEU A 3 24.16 1.92 -3.96
C LEU A 3 23.08 2.81 -3.35
N VAL A 4 22.03 3.10 -4.12
CA VAL A 4 20.98 4.05 -3.74
C VAL A 4 19.69 3.32 -3.37
N ASN A 5 19.00 3.81 -2.33
CA ASN A 5 17.78 3.24 -1.75
C ASN A 5 17.95 1.76 -1.38
N ALA A 6 19.10 1.43 -0.82
CA ALA A 6 19.46 0.07 -0.47
C ALA A 6 18.51 -0.50 0.60
N ARG A 7 17.89 -1.63 0.27
CA ARG A 7 17.04 -2.38 1.19
C ARG A 7 17.54 -3.80 1.32
N ILE A 8 17.84 -4.20 2.54
CA ILE A 8 18.24 -5.57 2.88
C ILE A 8 17.24 -6.11 3.90
N THR A 9 16.50 -7.18 3.53
CA THR A 9 15.60 -7.86 4.47
C THR A 9 16.41 -8.77 5.40
N LYS A 10 15.89 -9.07 6.58
CA LYS A 10 16.51 -10.00 7.53
C LYS A 10 16.87 -11.34 6.90
N LYS A 11 15.99 -11.88 6.02
CA LYS A 11 16.25 -13.12 5.27
C LYS A 11 17.44 -12.99 4.33
N SER A 12 17.53 -11.89 3.59
CA SER A 12 18.67 -11.60 2.69
C SER A 12 19.95 -11.40 3.49
N PHE A 13 19.89 -10.64 4.58
CA PHE A 13 21.02 -10.42 5.48
C PHE A 13 21.60 -11.74 6.02
N LEU A 14 20.75 -12.65 6.50
CA LEU A 14 21.19 -13.96 7.01
C LEU A 14 21.91 -14.78 5.93
N ARG A 15 21.43 -14.76 4.67
CA ARG A 15 22.12 -15.41 3.55
C ARG A 15 23.51 -14.80 3.30
N TRP A 16 23.60 -13.46 3.25
CA TRP A 16 24.87 -12.77 3.10
C TRP A 16 25.85 -13.05 4.26
N LYS A 17 25.31 -13.19 5.47
CA LYS A 17 26.10 -13.51 6.67
C LYS A 17 26.80 -14.87 6.58
N ILE A 18 26.20 -15.86 5.92
CA ILE A 18 26.83 -17.16 5.68
C ILE A 18 28.09 -16.99 4.82
N ALA A 19 28.06 -16.15 3.78
CA ALA A 19 29.17 -15.85 2.90
C ALA A 19 29.92 -14.56 3.31
N LYS A 20 30.14 -14.33 4.61
CA LYS A 20 30.63 -13.07 5.18
C LYS A 20 31.87 -12.48 4.49
N LYS A 21 32.88 -13.31 4.19
CA LYS A 21 34.11 -12.85 3.52
C LYS A 21 33.82 -12.32 2.11
N PHE A 22 32.93 -12.99 1.39
CA PHE A 22 32.51 -12.61 0.05
C PHE A 22 31.61 -11.35 0.08
N ALA A 23 30.66 -11.30 1.00
CA ALA A 23 29.83 -10.13 1.24
C ALA A 23 30.68 -8.88 1.49
N LYS A 24 31.65 -8.98 2.40
CA LYS A 24 32.56 -7.89 2.71
C LYS A 24 33.29 -7.37 1.46
N LYS A 25 33.86 -8.27 0.66
CA LYS A 25 34.56 -7.91 -0.60
C LYS A 25 33.67 -7.16 -1.60
N ILE A 26 32.34 -7.45 -1.59
CA ILE A 26 31.38 -6.77 -2.47
C ILE A 26 31.00 -5.42 -1.88
N PHE A 27 30.56 -5.40 -0.61
CA PHE A 27 30.02 -4.18 0.00
C PHE A 27 31.10 -3.11 0.28
N GLU A 28 32.36 -3.48 0.44
CA GLU A 28 33.49 -2.53 0.53
C GLU A 28 33.78 -1.80 -0.79
N LYS A 29 33.29 -2.28 -1.94
CA LYS A 29 33.49 -1.64 -3.26
C LYS A 29 32.52 -0.48 -3.50
N PHE A 30 31.52 -0.31 -2.66
CA PHE A 30 30.62 0.83 -2.79
C PHE A 30 31.24 2.04 -2.09
N ASP A 31 31.45 3.12 -2.86
CA ASP A 31 31.93 4.41 -2.33
C ASP A 31 30.90 5.07 -1.42
N LEU A 32 29.61 4.79 -1.70
CA LEU A 32 28.47 5.25 -0.91
C LEU A 32 27.34 4.23 -0.96
N CYS A 33 26.73 3.94 0.20
CA CYS A 33 25.47 3.21 0.32
C CYS A 33 24.42 4.12 0.97
N ILE A 34 23.33 4.43 0.28
CA ILE A 34 22.18 5.14 0.86
C ILE A 34 21.12 4.11 1.22
N ALA A 35 20.98 3.82 2.50
CA ALA A 35 20.01 2.87 3.04
C ALA A 35 18.60 3.47 3.00
N SER A 36 17.59 2.62 2.76
CA SER A 36 16.18 3.02 2.73
C SER A 36 15.50 3.05 4.10
N ASN A 37 16.14 2.46 5.11
CA ASN A 37 15.66 2.39 6.50
C ASN A 37 16.79 2.04 7.46
N LYS A 38 16.52 2.14 8.76
CA LYS A 38 17.50 1.89 9.81
C LYS A 38 18.00 0.45 9.84
N GLU A 39 17.12 -0.52 9.69
CA GLU A 39 17.48 -1.95 9.65
C GLU A 39 18.46 -2.25 8.52
N SER A 40 18.22 -1.72 7.32
CA SER A 40 19.13 -1.90 6.17
C SER A 40 20.47 -1.20 6.38
N GLU A 41 20.49 -0.03 7.02
CA GLU A 41 21.71 0.66 7.42
C GLU A 41 22.58 -0.23 8.33
N ASP A 42 21.97 -0.81 9.36
CA ASP A 42 22.69 -1.66 10.32
C ASP A 42 23.20 -2.96 9.65
N PHE A 43 22.40 -3.56 8.75
CA PHE A 43 22.83 -4.72 7.98
C PHE A 43 24.01 -4.39 7.05
N LEU A 44 23.98 -3.26 6.36
CA LEU A 44 25.07 -2.82 5.48
C LEU A 44 26.37 -2.62 6.25
N LYS A 45 26.32 -2.06 7.47
CA LYS A 45 27.48 -1.94 8.36
C LYS A 45 28.10 -3.30 8.66
N VAL A 46 27.27 -4.28 9.04
CA VAL A 46 27.74 -5.65 9.35
C VAL A 46 28.31 -6.36 8.12
N LEU A 47 27.79 -6.07 6.93
CA LEU A 47 28.24 -6.66 5.67
C LEU A 47 29.51 -6.01 5.10
N GLY A 48 29.98 -4.90 5.69
CA GLY A 48 31.28 -4.32 5.37
C GLY A 48 31.25 -3.01 4.59
N SER A 49 30.08 -2.41 4.38
CA SER A 49 30.00 -1.06 3.79
C SER A 49 30.64 -0.03 4.71
N LYS A 50 31.50 0.85 4.14
CA LYS A 50 32.27 1.84 4.92
C LYS A 50 31.56 3.18 5.04
N ASN A 51 30.92 3.63 3.96
CA ASN A 51 30.24 4.91 3.91
C ASN A 51 28.73 4.68 3.69
N ILE A 52 27.96 4.87 4.76
CA ILE A 52 26.53 4.61 4.75
C ILE A 52 25.80 5.86 5.22
N LYS A 53 24.77 6.25 4.47
CA LYS A 53 23.83 7.31 4.81
C LYS A 53 22.42 6.76 4.87
N ASN A 54 21.57 7.37 5.66
CA ASN A 54 20.14 7.04 5.72
C ASN A 54 19.34 8.34 5.72
N TYR A 55 18.69 8.62 4.62
CA TYR A 55 17.81 9.77 4.44
C TYR A 55 16.32 9.38 4.42
N GLY A 56 16.04 8.08 4.56
CA GLY A 56 14.69 7.51 4.42
C GLY A 56 14.48 6.84 3.07
N ASN A 57 13.25 6.36 2.85
CA ASN A 57 12.90 5.60 1.67
C ASN A 57 12.51 6.51 0.50
N LEU A 58 13.26 6.44 -0.61
CA LEU A 58 12.97 7.21 -1.84
C LEU A 58 11.58 6.93 -2.44
N LYS A 59 10.89 5.87 -2.04
CA LYS A 59 9.50 5.65 -2.46
C LYS A 59 8.55 6.75 -1.98
N PHE A 60 8.89 7.49 -0.92
CA PHE A 60 8.15 8.68 -0.51
C PHE A 60 8.27 9.84 -1.50
N SER A 61 9.36 9.91 -2.25
CA SER A 61 9.64 10.99 -3.21
C SER A 61 9.04 10.78 -4.60
N ASN A 62 8.14 9.80 -4.76
CA ASN A 62 7.65 9.42 -6.08
C ASN A 62 7.06 10.62 -6.82
N ILE A 63 7.64 10.91 -7.99
CA ILE A 63 7.29 12.03 -8.86
C ILE A 63 5.83 11.85 -9.30
N LYS A 64 5.09 12.95 -9.44
CA LYS A 64 3.71 12.99 -9.94
C LYS A 64 3.56 12.08 -11.16
N THR A 65 3.06 10.88 -10.95
CA THR A 65 2.62 10.04 -12.06
C THR A 65 1.33 10.65 -12.61
N ASN A 66 1.24 10.81 -13.93
CA ASN A 66 -0.01 11.19 -14.57
C ASN A 66 -1.04 10.09 -14.25
N ILE A 67 -1.91 10.36 -13.27
CA ILE A 67 -2.98 9.45 -12.92
C ILE A 67 -3.96 9.48 -14.09
N LYS A 68 -4.08 8.36 -14.79
CA LYS A 68 -5.17 8.19 -15.78
C LYS A 68 -6.48 8.46 -15.06
N LYS A 69 -7.28 9.38 -15.56
CA LYS A 69 -8.58 9.70 -14.99
C LYS A 69 -9.56 8.56 -15.26
N LEU A 70 -10.49 8.35 -14.34
CA LEU A 70 -11.69 7.57 -14.59
C LEU A 70 -12.62 8.38 -15.49
N ASP A 71 -13.49 7.68 -16.21
CA ASP A 71 -14.49 8.29 -17.06
C ASP A 71 -15.43 9.18 -16.25
N GLU A 72 -15.86 10.31 -16.82
CA GLU A 72 -16.74 11.28 -16.13
C GLU A 72 -18.12 10.70 -15.84
N ASP A 73 -18.66 9.89 -16.73
CA ASP A 73 -19.96 9.23 -16.52
C ASP A 73 -19.89 8.27 -15.33
N PHE A 74 -18.79 7.49 -15.23
CA PHE A 74 -18.57 6.64 -14.07
C PHE A 74 -18.38 7.46 -12.79
N LEU A 75 -17.64 8.57 -12.83
CA LEU A 75 -17.45 9.44 -11.66
C LEU A 75 -18.78 10.05 -11.19
N ASN A 76 -19.65 10.42 -12.11
CA ASN A 76 -20.98 10.94 -11.79
C ASN A 76 -21.87 9.88 -11.11
N LYS A 77 -21.81 8.63 -11.56
CA LYS A 77 -22.56 7.52 -10.97
C LYS A 77 -22.04 7.13 -9.57
N VAL A 78 -20.74 7.30 -9.32
CA VAL A 78 -20.10 6.85 -8.06
C VAL A 78 -20.07 7.93 -6.97
N LYS A 79 -20.35 9.20 -7.31
CA LYS A 79 -20.17 10.36 -6.41
C LYS A 79 -20.95 10.26 -5.10
N ASP A 80 -22.16 9.68 -5.15
CA ASP A 80 -23.06 9.54 -3.99
C ASP A 80 -22.89 8.19 -3.28
N ARG A 81 -21.93 7.35 -3.72
CA ARG A 81 -21.58 6.09 -3.10
C ARG A 81 -20.54 6.28 -2.00
N LYS A 82 -20.67 5.53 -0.93
CA LYS A 82 -19.61 5.40 0.08
C LYS A 82 -18.58 4.39 -0.41
N VAL A 83 -17.38 4.85 -0.78
CA VAL A 83 -16.37 4.02 -1.44
C VAL A 83 -15.21 3.70 -0.50
N TRP A 84 -14.87 2.42 -0.39
CA TRP A 84 -13.64 1.96 0.21
C TRP A 84 -12.94 0.91 -0.66
N CYS A 85 -11.64 0.67 -0.43
CA CYS A 85 -10.82 -0.18 -1.27
C CYS A 85 -10.04 -1.22 -0.46
N GLY A 86 -10.12 -2.49 -0.86
CA GLY A 86 -9.19 -3.55 -0.48
C GLY A 86 -8.10 -3.67 -1.54
N ALA A 87 -6.88 -3.21 -1.25
CA ALA A 87 -5.83 -3.09 -2.24
C ALA A 87 -4.66 -4.05 -2.02
N SER A 88 -4.10 -4.55 -3.12
CA SER A 88 -3.02 -5.54 -3.14
C SER A 88 -3.35 -6.78 -2.32
N THR A 89 -4.59 -7.24 -2.42
CA THR A 89 -5.11 -8.39 -1.67
C THR A 89 -4.47 -9.70 -2.11
N HIS A 90 -4.38 -10.63 -1.17
CA HIS A 90 -3.85 -11.98 -1.34
C HIS A 90 -4.94 -13.00 -1.01
N PRO A 91 -4.71 -14.30 -1.29
CA PRO A 91 -5.70 -15.34 -1.00
C PRO A 91 -6.30 -15.22 0.41
N SER A 92 -7.61 -15.33 0.48
CA SER A 92 -8.49 -15.15 1.66
C SER A 92 -8.76 -13.68 2.05
N GLU A 93 -7.96 -12.71 1.67
CA GLU A 93 -8.23 -11.30 2.00
C GLU A 93 -9.37 -10.73 1.15
N GLU A 94 -9.60 -11.25 -0.07
CA GLU A 94 -10.74 -10.87 -0.89
C GLU A 94 -12.08 -11.30 -0.25
N ILE A 95 -12.08 -12.47 0.39
CA ILE A 95 -13.25 -12.96 1.16
C ILE A 95 -13.51 -12.06 2.37
N ILE A 96 -12.45 -11.67 3.07
CA ILE A 96 -12.56 -10.70 4.17
C ILE A 96 -13.17 -9.37 3.67
N CYS A 97 -12.78 -8.91 2.48
CA CYS A 97 -13.39 -7.71 1.89
C CYS A 97 -14.88 -7.91 1.61
N ALA A 98 -15.32 -9.07 1.09
CA ALA A 98 -16.73 -9.38 0.85
C ALA A 98 -17.53 -9.44 2.15
N GLU A 99 -17.05 -10.14 3.16
CA GLU A 99 -17.67 -10.19 4.49
C GLU A 99 -17.79 -8.80 5.12
N THR A 100 -16.75 -7.99 4.95
CA THR A 100 -16.72 -6.61 5.43
C THR A 100 -17.76 -5.75 4.68
N HIS A 101 -17.85 -5.89 3.35
CA HIS A 101 -18.88 -5.23 2.56
C HIS A 101 -20.28 -5.56 3.09
N LEU A 102 -20.60 -6.84 3.27
CA LEU A 102 -21.91 -7.28 3.78
C LEU A 102 -22.24 -6.71 5.16
N LYS A 103 -21.24 -6.58 6.04
CA LYS A 103 -21.42 -5.95 7.36
C LYS A 103 -21.76 -4.47 7.24
N ILE A 104 -21.03 -3.75 6.39
CA ILE A 104 -21.22 -2.31 6.18
C ILE A 104 -22.56 -2.05 5.47
N LYS A 105 -22.93 -2.90 4.52
CA LYS A 105 -24.18 -2.78 3.73
C LYS A 105 -25.44 -2.78 4.60
N LYS A 106 -25.38 -3.36 5.80
CA LYS A 106 -26.49 -3.30 6.78
C LYS A 106 -26.80 -1.88 7.25
N ASN A 107 -25.78 -1.01 7.29
CA ASN A 107 -25.91 0.38 7.74
C ASN A 107 -25.91 1.36 6.56
N TYR A 108 -25.27 1.01 5.45
CA TYR A 108 -25.08 1.87 4.28
C TYR A 108 -25.39 1.09 3.00
N THR A 109 -26.62 1.23 2.50
CA THR A 109 -27.07 0.53 1.27
C THR A 109 -26.31 0.99 0.02
N ASN A 110 -25.77 2.23 0.05
CA ASN A 110 -25.00 2.83 -1.04
C ASN A 110 -23.48 2.55 -0.94
N ILE A 111 -23.05 1.54 -0.17
CA ILE A 111 -21.63 1.17 -0.10
C ILE A 111 -21.13 0.55 -1.40
N LEU A 112 -19.92 0.91 -1.81
CA LEU A 112 -19.20 0.31 -2.94
C LEU A 112 -17.83 -0.15 -2.45
N THR A 113 -17.48 -1.40 -2.74
CA THR A 113 -16.16 -1.95 -2.43
C THR A 113 -15.35 -2.10 -3.71
N ILE A 114 -14.12 -1.60 -3.71
CA ILE A 114 -13.16 -1.82 -4.78
C ILE A 114 -12.15 -2.84 -4.30
N ILE A 115 -11.94 -3.92 -5.07
CA ILE A 115 -10.92 -4.93 -4.75
C ILE A 115 -9.84 -4.91 -5.82
N ILE A 116 -8.60 -4.66 -5.41
CA ILE A 116 -7.42 -4.66 -6.26
C ILE A 116 -6.53 -5.84 -5.87
N PRO A 117 -6.64 -6.99 -6.55
CA PRO A 117 -5.81 -8.15 -6.24
C PRO A 117 -4.33 -7.87 -6.56
N ARG A 118 -3.41 -8.40 -5.76
CA ARG A 118 -1.97 -8.35 -6.06
C ARG A 118 -1.63 -9.08 -7.35
N HIS A 119 -2.37 -10.14 -7.67
CA HIS A 119 -2.15 -11.01 -8.83
C HIS A 119 -3.43 -11.13 -9.66
N ILE A 120 -3.46 -10.45 -10.80
CA ILE A 120 -4.63 -10.39 -11.69
C ILE A 120 -4.98 -11.74 -12.34
N ASN A 121 -4.03 -12.68 -12.42
CA ASN A 121 -4.32 -14.04 -12.92
C ASN A 121 -5.34 -14.81 -12.04
N ARG A 122 -5.63 -14.32 -10.82
CA ARG A 122 -6.62 -14.89 -9.91
C ARG A 122 -8.03 -14.29 -10.06
N VAL A 123 -8.19 -13.26 -10.88
CA VAL A 123 -9.44 -12.48 -10.97
C VAL A 123 -10.65 -13.37 -11.24
N LYS A 124 -10.56 -14.33 -12.16
CA LYS A 124 -11.67 -15.26 -12.46
C LYS A 124 -12.10 -16.07 -11.23
N THR A 125 -11.13 -16.62 -10.49
CA THR A 125 -11.39 -17.38 -9.26
C THR A 125 -11.99 -16.47 -8.18
N ILE A 126 -11.42 -15.28 -8.00
CA ILE A 126 -11.92 -14.30 -7.02
C ILE A 126 -13.37 -13.92 -7.34
N LYS A 127 -13.71 -13.59 -8.62
CA LYS A 127 -15.08 -13.27 -9.02
C LYS A 127 -16.06 -14.39 -8.68
N GLN A 128 -15.68 -15.65 -8.96
CA GLN A 128 -16.50 -16.82 -8.62
C GLN A 128 -16.70 -17.00 -7.11
N GLU A 129 -15.69 -16.72 -6.29
CA GLU A 129 -15.78 -16.77 -4.83
C GLU A 129 -16.70 -15.66 -4.30
N LEU A 130 -16.55 -14.44 -4.80
CA LEU A 130 -17.34 -13.28 -4.37
C LEU A 130 -18.84 -13.41 -4.72
N ILE A 131 -19.18 -13.97 -5.89
CA ILE A 131 -20.57 -14.21 -6.29
C ILE A 131 -21.29 -15.18 -5.34
N LYS A 132 -20.59 -16.11 -4.69
CA LYS A 132 -21.19 -17.02 -3.69
C LYS A 132 -21.74 -16.30 -2.46
N PHE A 133 -21.33 -15.04 -2.23
CA PHE A 133 -21.87 -14.18 -1.18
C PHE A 133 -23.13 -13.41 -1.61
N ASN A 134 -23.71 -13.72 -2.79
CA ASN A 134 -24.82 -12.99 -3.40
C ASN A 134 -24.50 -11.51 -3.64
N LEU A 135 -23.24 -11.20 -3.98
CA LEU A 135 -22.77 -9.86 -4.30
C LEU A 135 -22.75 -9.66 -5.82
N ASN A 136 -23.20 -8.49 -6.27
CA ASN A 136 -23.07 -8.06 -7.66
C ASN A 136 -21.65 -7.54 -7.93
N VAL A 137 -20.88 -8.35 -8.69
CA VAL A 137 -19.44 -8.11 -8.94
C VAL A 137 -19.20 -7.84 -10.41
N ILE A 138 -18.71 -6.65 -10.73
CA ILE A 138 -18.24 -6.31 -12.08
C ILE A 138 -16.72 -6.21 -12.14
N LEU A 139 -16.14 -6.37 -13.33
CA LEU A 139 -14.71 -6.14 -13.56
C LEU A 139 -14.44 -4.67 -13.88
N SER A 140 -13.21 -4.20 -13.62
CA SER A 140 -12.84 -2.83 -14.02
C SER A 140 -12.82 -2.61 -15.55
N SER A 141 -12.71 -3.67 -16.33
CA SER A 141 -12.92 -3.64 -17.77
C SER A 141 -14.41 -3.53 -18.19
N GLU A 142 -15.34 -3.71 -17.25
CA GLU A 142 -16.78 -3.71 -17.45
C GLU A 142 -17.47 -2.48 -16.83
N LEU A 143 -16.76 -1.37 -16.59
CA LEU A 143 -17.31 -0.18 -15.90
C LEU A 143 -18.52 0.45 -16.62
N ASN A 144 -18.68 0.21 -17.92
CA ASN A 144 -19.89 0.63 -18.67
C ASN A 144 -21.17 -0.03 -18.12
N ASN A 145 -21.05 -1.19 -17.47
CA ASN A 145 -22.16 -1.93 -16.86
C ASN A 145 -22.38 -1.54 -15.38
N PHE A 146 -21.64 -0.52 -14.87
CA PHE A 146 -21.79 -0.06 -13.49
C PHE A 146 -23.14 0.60 -13.29
N ASP A 147 -23.85 0.15 -12.25
CA ASP A 147 -25.13 0.68 -11.81
C ASP A 147 -25.25 0.68 -10.27
N ASP A 148 -26.42 1.10 -9.76
CA ASP A 148 -26.68 1.18 -8.33
C ASP A 148 -26.70 -0.18 -7.62
N SER A 149 -26.95 -1.28 -8.36
CA SER A 149 -26.94 -2.63 -7.82
C SER A 149 -25.53 -3.20 -7.63
N THR A 150 -24.50 -2.56 -8.21
CA THR A 150 -23.12 -3.02 -8.14
C THR A 150 -22.58 -2.91 -6.71
N ASP A 151 -22.17 -4.03 -6.14
CA ASP A 151 -21.58 -4.14 -4.81
C ASP A 151 -20.05 -4.01 -4.83
N ILE A 152 -19.43 -4.69 -5.79
CA ILE A 152 -17.96 -4.79 -5.86
C ILE A 152 -17.48 -4.50 -7.28
N ILE A 153 -16.44 -3.67 -7.38
CA ILE A 153 -15.62 -3.56 -8.59
C ILE A 153 -14.32 -4.32 -8.34
N LEU A 154 -14.09 -5.37 -9.11
CA LEU A 154 -12.88 -6.18 -9.05
C LEU A 154 -11.93 -5.75 -10.17
N ILE A 155 -10.73 -5.29 -9.79
CA ILE A 155 -9.74 -4.79 -10.74
C ILE A 155 -9.04 -5.95 -11.44
N ASP A 156 -9.10 -5.98 -12.76
CA ASP A 156 -8.60 -7.04 -13.63
C ASP A 156 -7.40 -6.64 -14.50
N SER A 157 -6.83 -5.45 -14.25
CA SER A 157 -5.66 -4.93 -14.98
C SER A 157 -4.61 -4.34 -14.04
N TYR A 158 -3.34 -4.33 -14.47
CA TYR A 158 -2.25 -3.71 -13.73
C TYR A 158 -2.21 -2.18 -13.95
N GLY A 159 -1.65 -1.46 -12.95
CA GLY A 159 -1.40 -0.01 -13.06
C GLY A 159 -2.61 0.88 -12.81
N GLU A 160 -3.73 0.32 -12.40
CA GLU A 160 -5.00 1.03 -12.19
C GLU A 160 -5.20 1.56 -10.77
N SER A 161 -4.40 1.12 -9.79
CA SER A 161 -4.61 1.37 -8.36
C SER A 161 -4.81 2.85 -8.03
N LEU A 162 -4.01 3.74 -8.62
CA LEU A 162 -4.07 5.18 -8.32
C LEU A 162 -5.42 5.82 -8.68
N LYS A 163 -6.07 5.37 -9.78
CA LYS A 163 -7.39 5.86 -10.16
C LYS A 163 -8.41 5.58 -9.06
N PHE A 164 -8.38 4.35 -8.54
CA PHE A 164 -9.33 3.88 -7.53
C PHE A 164 -9.00 4.41 -6.13
N TYR A 165 -7.73 4.61 -5.79
CA TYR A 165 -7.38 5.34 -4.57
C TYR A 165 -7.90 6.78 -4.61
N ASN A 166 -7.96 7.39 -5.79
CA ASN A 166 -8.43 8.76 -5.92
C ASN A 166 -9.91 8.92 -5.50
N ILE A 167 -10.75 7.93 -5.75
CA ILE A 167 -12.17 7.94 -5.37
C ILE A 167 -12.45 7.26 -4.01
N SER A 168 -11.47 6.56 -3.42
CA SER A 168 -11.62 5.87 -2.13
C SER A 168 -11.11 6.73 -0.99
N LYS A 169 -11.89 6.90 0.09
CA LYS A 169 -11.42 7.56 1.32
C LYS A 169 -10.62 6.61 2.20
N TYR A 170 -10.96 5.33 2.21
CA TYR A 170 -10.41 4.29 3.09
C TYR A 170 -9.84 3.16 2.26
N VAL A 171 -8.63 2.72 2.63
CA VAL A 171 -7.91 1.66 1.93
C VAL A 171 -7.40 0.62 2.91
N PHE A 172 -7.90 -0.60 2.80
CA PHE A 172 -7.29 -1.76 3.45
C PHE A 172 -6.15 -2.27 2.57
N LEU A 173 -4.95 -2.35 3.11
CA LEU A 173 -3.79 -2.88 2.41
C LEU A 173 -3.56 -4.35 2.76
N GLY A 174 -3.65 -5.19 1.75
CA GLY A 174 -3.51 -6.64 1.85
C GLY A 174 -2.07 -7.10 2.14
N LYS A 175 -1.91 -8.43 2.20
CA LYS A 175 -0.72 -9.14 2.70
C LYS A 175 -0.36 -8.70 4.12
N SER A 176 -1.35 -8.38 4.90
CA SER A 176 -1.15 -7.79 6.23
C SER A 176 -1.95 -8.44 7.35
N LEU A 177 -3.04 -9.15 7.01
CA LEU A 177 -3.98 -9.68 8.01
C LEU A 177 -3.85 -11.20 8.20
N ILE A 178 -3.46 -11.94 7.18
CA ILE A 178 -3.40 -13.41 7.19
C ILE A 178 -2.05 -13.88 7.70
N LYS A 179 -2.04 -14.66 8.80
CA LYS A 179 -0.82 -15.15 9.47
C LYS A 179 0.08 -15.98 8.55
N SER A 180 -0.47 -16.79 7.66
CA SER A 180 0.34 -17.56 6.70
C SER A 180 1.13 -16.69 5.72
N LEU A 181 0.76 -15.42 5.59
CA LEU A 181 1.43 -14.42 4.73
C LEU A 181 2.42 -13.54 5.50
N GLU A 182 2.70 -13.84 6.78
CA GLU A 182 3.56 -13.03 7.67
C GLU A 182 4.98 -12.84 7.11
N LYS A 183 5.52 -13.85 6.42
CA LYS A 183 6.84 -13.75 5.79
C LYS A 183 6.82 -12.77 4.62
N ASP A 184 7.71 -11.77 4.67
CA ASP A 184 7.77 -10.70 3.66
C ASP A 184 6.43 -9.96 3.50
N SER A 185 5.74 -9.70 4.61
CA SER A 185 4.39 -9.16 4.70
C SER A 185 4.33 -7.63 4.56
N GLY A 186 3.12 -7.15 4.30
CA GLY A 186 2.83 -5.72 4.09
C GLY A 186 3.07 -5.26 2.66
N GLN A 187 2.19 -4.38 2.22
CA GLN A 187 2.26 -3.68 0.92
C GLN A 187 2.60 -2.21 1.14
N ASN A 188 3.02 -1.53 0.07
CA ASN A 188 3.44 -0.13 0.13
C ASN A 188 2.25 0.80 0.48
N PRO A 189 2.24 1.47 1.65
CA PRO A 189 1.14 2.35 2.04
C PRO A 189 1.30 3.79 1.54
N ILE A 190 2.41 4.13 0.90
CA ILE A 190 2.76 5.52 0.56
C ILE A 190 1.82 6.07 -0.51
N GLU A 191 1.50 5.28 -1.54
CA GLU A 191 0.66 5.73 -2.66
C GLU A 191 -0.74 6.16 -2.22
N PRO A 192 -1.53 5.32 -1.51
CA PRO A 192 -2.84 5.76 -1.04
C PRO A 192 -2.75 6.86 0.03
N ALA A 193 -1.71 6.87 0.88
CA ALA A 193 -1.51 7.93 1.88
C ALA A 193 -1.28 9.31 1.23
N ARG A 194 -0.51 9.37 0.16
CA ARG A 194 -0.28 10.62 -0.61
C ARG A 194 -1.54 11.12 -1.32
N LEU A 195 -2.50 10.25 -1.59
CA LEU A 195 -3.82 10.62 -2.12
C LEU A 195 -4.83 10.96 -1.03
N GLY A 196 -4.37 11.11 0.23
CA GLY A 196 -5.20 11.48 1.37
C GLY A 196 -6.09 10.36 1.89
N CYS A 197 -5.86 9.10 1.50
CA CYS A 197 -6.62 7.98 2.01
C CYS A 197 -6.20 7.63 3.44
N LYS A 198 -7.16 7.29 4.30
CA LYS A 198 -6.89 6.58 5.56
C LYS A 198 -6.61 5.11 5.28
N ILE A 199 -5.59 4.57 5.95
CA ILE A 199 -5.08 3.22 5.70
C ILE A 199 -5.42 2.31 6.85
N LEU A 200 -6.04 1.17 6.52
CA LEU A 200 -6.26 0.06 7.44
C LEU A 200 -5.31 -1.08 7.06
N HIS A 201 -4.69 -1.71 8.05
CA HIS A 201 -3.75 -2.80 7.80
C HIS A 201 -3.74 -3.81 8.95
N GLY A 202 -3.44 -5.05 8.64
CA GLY A 202 -3.25 -6.10 9.63
C GLY A 202 -1.93 -5.96 10.42
N PRO A 203 -1.66 -6.89 11.37
CA PRO A 203 -0.45 -6.85 12.19
C PRO A 203 0.84 -7.18 11.41
N TYR A 204 0.73 -7.80 10.23
CA TYR A 204 1.86 -8.30 9.47
C TYR A 204 2.28 -7.29 8.39
N VAL A 205 3.25 -6.43 8.72
CA VAL A 205 3.73 -5.35 7.82
C VAL A 205 5.26 -5.24 7.81
N SER A 206 5.96 -6.34 8.03
CA SER A 206 7.42 -6.37 8.23
C SER A 206 8.20 -5.67 7.11
N ASN A 207 7.70 -5.71 5.87
CA ASN A 207 8.36 -5.05 4.74
C ASN A 207 8.33 -3.52 4.79
N PHE A 208 7.38 -2.93 5.54
CA PHE A 208 7.15 -1.49 5.59
C PHE A 208 6.92 -0.99 7.02
N ALA A 209 7.42 -1.70 8.03
CA ALA A 209 7.16 -1.41 9.45
C ALA A 209 7.40 0.07 9.78
N GLU A 210 8.58 0.61 9.50
CA GLU A 210 8.92 2.01 9.75
C GLU A 210 7.98 2.99 9.01
N THR A 211 7.54 2.62 7.79
CA THR A 211 6.60 3.42 7.01
C THR A 211 5.21 3.45 7.67
N TYR A 212 4.70 2.29 8.10
CA TYR A 212 3.43 2.21 8.82
C TYR A 212 3.49 2.93 10.16
N ASP A 213 4.61 2.82 10.90
CA ASP A 213 4.82 3.55 12.16
C ASP A 213 4.81 5.07 11.94
N TYR A 214 5.44 5.54 10.87
CA TYR A 214 5.40 6.95 10.50
C TYR A 214 3.97 7.41 10.17
N LEU A 215 3.25 6.68 9.32
CA LEU A 215 1.87 7.01 8.95
C LEU A 215 0.90 6.91 10.14
N LYS A 216 1.14 5.98 11.07
CA LYS A 216 0.38 5.90 12.33
C LYS A 216 0.58 7.14 13.20
N LYS A 217 1.81 7.64 13.32
CA LYS A 217 2.09 8.90 14.06
C LYS A 217 1.39 10.11 13.43
N LEU A 218 1.17 10.11 12.13
CA LEU A 218 0.39 11.12 11.42
C LEU A 218 -1.13 10.92 11.52
N GLY A 219 -1.62 9.85 12.17
CA GLY A 219 -3.05 9.52 12.23
C GLY A 219 -3.64 8.97 10.93
N VAL A 220 -2.79 8.60 9.94
CA VAL A 220 -3.22 8.10 8.62
C VAL A 220 -3.39 6.60 8.59
N ALA A 221 -2.59 5.84 9.36
CA ALA A 221 -2.64 4.39 9.39
C ALA A 221 -3.20 3.87 10.71
N LYS A 222 -4.16 2.94 10.64
CA LYS A 222 -4.77 2.24 11.78
C LYS A 222 -4.55 0.74 11.62
N LYS A 223 -3.95 0.12 12.64
CA LYS A 223 -3.83 -1.34 12.69
C LYS A 223 -5.15 -1.96 13.11
N ILE A 224 -5.54 -3.04 12.41
CA ILE A 224 -6.66 -3.93 12.73
C ILE A 224 -6.14 -5.36 12.91
N ASN A 225 -6.80 -6.18 13.70
CA ASN A 225 -6.31 -7.53 14.02
C ASN A 225 -7.12 -8.65 13.34
N ASN A 226 -8.32 -8.35 12.86
CA ASN A 226 -9.22 -9.32 12.23
C ASN A 226 -10.28 -8.63 11.35
N SER A 227 -11.08 -9.43 10.64
CA SER A 227 -12.16 -8.95 9.76
C SER A 227 -13.26 -8.17 10.51
N ASN A 228 -13.51 -8.51 11.78
CA ASN A 228 -14.49 -7.78 12.58
C ASN A 228 -14.03 -6.35 12.85
N GLU A 229 -12.78 -6.18 13.28
CA GLU A 229 -12.19 -4.85 13.51
C GLU A 229 -12.12 -4.03 12.23
N LEU A 230 -11.87 -4.67 11.07
CA LEU A 230 -11.92 -3.99 9.78
C LEU A 230 -13.31 -3.41 9.53
N GLY A 231 -14.36 -4.21 9.68
CA GLY A 231 -15.74 -3.78 9.47
C GLY A 231 -16.15 -2.66 10.44
N LEU A 232 -15.88 -2.81 11.74
CA LEU A 232 -16.20 -1.80 12.75
C LEU A 232 -15.44 -0.49 12.49
N SER A 233 -14.15 -0.57 12.15
CA SER A 233 -13.35 0.62 11.85
C SER A 233 -13.86 1.34 10.60
N LEU A 234 -14.31 0.62 9.57
CA LEU A 234 -14.87 1.25 8.38
C LEU A 234 -16.24 1.90 8.67
N VAL A 235 -17.10 1.27 9.46
CA VAL A 235 -18.38 1.86 9.87
C VAL A 235 -18.13 3.16 10.64
N GLU A 236 -17.28 3.14 11.65
CA GLU A 236 -16.89 4.32 12.44
C GLU A 236 -16.36 5.47 11.57
N GLU A 237 -15.51 5.15 10.60
CA GLU A 237 -14.92 6.14 9.69
C GLU A 237 -15.95 6.68 8.67
N LEU A 238 -16.86 5.82 8.20
CA LEU A 238 -17.93 6.22 7.28
C LEU A 238 -19.02 7.07 7.97
N GLU A 239 -19.20 6.90 9.29
CA GLU A 239 -20.07 7.75 10.10
C GLU A 239 -19.51 9.17 10.26
N ARG A 240 -18.20 9.28 10.47
CA ARG A 240 -17.54 10.60 10.58
C ARG A 240 -17.57 11.36 9.26
N ASP A 241 -17.60 10.64 8.14
CA ASP A 241 -17.60 11.14 6.76
C ASP A 241 -16.59 12.28 6.47
N GLU A 242 -15.45 12.26 7.16
CA GLU A 242 -14.43 13.26 7.02
C GLU A 242 -13.89 13.28 5.58
N PRO A 243 -13.58 14.46 5.01
CA PRO A 243 -12.95 14.56 3.71
C PRO A 243 -11.54 13.96 3.74
N LYS A 244 -11.00 13.64 2.57
CA LYS A 244 -9.59 13.25 2.46
C LYS A 244 -8.69 14.33 3.03
N ASN A 245 -7.73 13.93 3.86
CA ASN A 245 -6.86 14.87 4.55
C ASN A 245 -5.73 15.37 3.64
N GLN A 246 -5.98 16.48 2.97
CA GLN A 246 -5.03 17.11 2.04
C GLN A 246 -3.79 17.68 2.77
N GLU A 247 -3.95 18.14 4.01
CA GLU A 247 -2.82 18.63 4.81
C GLU A 247 -1.81 17.52 5.08
N ILE A 248 -2.30 16.35 5.47
CA ILE A 248 -1.43 15.19 5.72
C ILE A 248 -0.81 14.69 4.41
N ALA A 249 -1.57 14.66 3.32
CA ALA A 249 -1.03 14.32 2.01
C ALA A 249 0.13 15.25 1.63
N GLY A 250 -0.02 16.55 1.86
CA GLY A 250 1.06 17.55 1.69
C GLY A 250 2.27 17.29 2.60
N LYS A 251 2.07 16.93 3.87
CA LYS A 251 3.17 16.56 4.78
C LYS A 251 3.96 15.35 4.28
N ILE A 252 3.27 14.33 3.75
CA ILE A 252 3.90 13.14 3.17
C ILE A 252 4.69 13.48 1.91
N GLU A 253 4.13 14.35 1.05
CA GLU A 253 4.81 14.83 -0.16
C GLU A 253 6.08 15.62 0.19
N ASN A 254 6.00 16.57 1.11
CA ASN A 254 7.14 17.35 1.58
C ASN A 254 8.22 16.47 2.22
N TYR A 255 7.83 15.47 3.01
CA TYR A 255 8.77 14.49 3.56
C TYR A 255 9.50 13.73 2.45
N GLY A 256 8.77 13.28 1.42
CA GLY A 256 9.36 12.61 0.26
C GLY A 256 10.31 13.52 -0.53
N GLN A 257 9.95 14.79 -0.72
CA GLN A 257 10.79 15.77 -1.41
C GLN A 257 12.09 16.05 -0.64
N ASN A 258 12.02 16.13 0.69
CA ASN A 258 13.21 16.30 1.53
C ASN A 258 14.16 15.09 1.42
N ILE A 259 13.62 13.87 1.41
CA ILE A 259 14.44 12.67 1.18
C ILE A 259 15.15 12.75 -0.17
N LEU A 260 14.43 13.10 -1.24
CA LEU A 260 14.98 13.21 -2.59
C LEU A 260 16.10 14.26 -2.65
N ASN A 261 15.86 15.45 -2.10
CA ASN A 261 16.83 16.54 -2.08
C ASN A 261 18.11 16.12 -1.35
N ASN A 262 18.01 15.49 -0.18
CA ASN A 262 19.17 15.01 0.58
C ASN A 262 19.97 13.96 -0.21
N VAL A 263 19.28 13.03 -0.87
CA VAL A 263 19.92 12.03 -1.73
C VAL A 263 20.62 12.68 -2.91
N ILE A 264 20.00 13.65 -3.59
CA ILE A 264 20.61 14.36 -4.72
C ILE A 264 21.86 15.15 -4.26
N ILE A 265 21.77 15.85 -3.14
CA ILE A 265 22.93 16.59 -2.57
C ILE A 265 24.09 15.64 -2.29
N GLU A 266 23.81 14.48 -1.71
CA GLU A 266 24.85 13.50 -1.42
C GLU A 266 25.46 12.89 -2.69
N LEU A 267 24.64 12.58 -3.70
CA LEU A 267 25.10 12.01 -4.98
C LEU A 267 25.98 12.99 -5.76
N LYS A 268 25.69 14.31 -5.72
CA LYS A 268 26.49 15.36 -6.39
C LYS A 268 27.94 15.41 -5.92
N LYS A 269 28.29 14.83 -4.76
CA LYS A 269 29.69 14.75 -4.27
C LYS A 269 30.52 13.70 -5.02
N TYR A 270 29.88 12.86 -5.84
CA TYR A 270 30.48 11.73 -6.54
C TYR A 270 30.41 11.83 -8.07
N ILE A 271 29.81 12.91 -8.57
CA ILE A 271 29.68 13.24 -9.99
C ILE A 271 30.54 14.47 -10.28
#